data_dba7913ffb0d08c926919a0c50fb4539
#
_entry.id   dba7913ffb0d08c926919a0c50fb4539
#
_cell.length_a   1.000
_cell.length_b   1.000
_cell.length_c   1.000
_cell.angle_alpha   90.00
_cell.angle_beta   90.00
_cell.angle_gamma   90.00
#
_symmetry.space_group_name_H-M   'P 1'
#
loop_
_entity.id
_entity.type
_entity.pdbx_description
1 polymer ?
#
loop_
_entity_poly.entity_id
_entity_poly.type
_entity_poly.pdbx_seq_one_letter_code
_entity_poly.pdbx_strand_id
1 'polypeptide(L)'
;MKAVIYFIATLFALCSSFTQAALLNIVPETVEAQAWTVFDSQSGQVIAEHNSHVQRAPASLTKMMVAYIALKEINAGKLNKSEILTATPVVSTVMWDESQMYLKQGEQISVDQLLAGLVVMSANDAAVTLAERISGDIPNFVARMNQEAKALGMTETHFQNPAGITMPEHYSTAHDLALLGQALVNETPDYLHYSKQQSFSYNQRFHRATNILLKQDPTVDGLKTGYTKAAGYN
;
A
#
# COMPACT_ATOMS: atom_id res chain seq x y z
N MET A 1 25.60 22.49 -56.05
CA MET A 1 25.63 22.42 -54.59
C MET A 1 24.26 22.51 -53.90
N LYS A 2 23.13 22.17 -54.54
CA LYS A 2 21.79 22.22 -53.92
C LYS A 2 21.12 20.83 -53.82
N ALA A 3 21.76 19.74 -54.26
CA ALA A 3 21.15 18.41 -54.28
C ALA A 3 21.55 17.50 -53.10
N VAL A 4 22.54 17.91 -52.28
CA VAL A 4 23.05 17.07 -51.14
C VAL A 4 22.32 17.34 -49.82
N ILE A 5 21.62 18.48 -49.73
CA ILE A 5 20.96 18.89 -48.47
C ILE A 5 19.61 18.16 -48.24
N TYR A 6 18.99 17.66 -49.30
CA TYR A 6 17.70 16.95 -49.17
C TYR A 6 17.80 15.48 -48.79
N PHE A 7 19.00 14.90 -48.87
CA PHE A 7 19.19 13.47 -48.55
C PHE A 7 19.43 13.19 -47.06
N ILE A 8 19.81 14.21 -46.28
CA ILE A 8 20.07 14.07 -44.84
C ILE A 8 18.82 14.32 -43.98
N ALA A 9 17.84 15.05 -44.49
CA ALA A 9 16.60 15.32 -43.77
C ALA A 9 15.60 14.14 -43.77
N THR A 10 15.76 13.18 -44.70
CA THR A 10 14.86 12.02 -44.81
C THR A 10 15.30 10.81 -43.99
N LEU A 11 16.52 10.84 -43.42
CA LEU A 11 17.03 9.69 -42.63
C LEU A 11 16.78 9.80 -41.14
N PHE A 12 16.22 10.92 -40.65
CA PHE A 12 15.94 11.11 -39.21
C PHE A 12 14.45 10.90 -38.85
N ALA A 13 13.61 10.54 -39.80
CA ALA A 13 12.17 10.35 -39.56
C ALA A 13 11.74 8.89 -39.39
N LEU A 14 12.68 7.92 -39.24
CA LEU A 14 12.37 6.50 -39.33
C LEU A 14 12.83 5.64 -38.14
N CYS A 15 12.97 6.22 -36.95
CA CYS A 15 13.29 5.41 -35.75
C CYS A 15 12.55 5.89 -34.49
N SER A 16 11.26 6.11 -34.56
CA SER A 16 10.41 6.04 -33.37
C SER A 16 9.45 4.84 -33.49
N SER A 17 10.05 3.66 -33.59
CA SER A 17 9.31 2.45 -33.26
C SER A 17 9.10 2.49 -31.74
N PHE A 18 7.95 3.01 -31.32
CA PHE A 18 7.43 2.68 -29.99
C PHE A 18 7.28 1.17 -29.96
N THR A 19 8.26 0.47 -29.41
CA THR A 19 8.09 -0.91 -28.99
C THR A 19 7.10 -0.88 -27.84
N GLN A 20 5.83 -0.98 -28.17
CA GLN A 20 4.79 -1.27 -27.20
C GLN A 20 5.11 -2.69 -26.71
N ALA A 21 5.61 -2.78 -25.48
CA ALA A 21 5.82 -4.10 -24.87
C ALA A 21 4.47 -4.82 -24.89
N ALA A 22 4.45 -5.99 -25.51
CA ALA A 22 3.25 -6.80 -25.54
C ALA A 22 2.99 -7.27 -24.10
N LEU A 23 1.79 -7.00 -23.57
CA LEU A 23 1.32 -7.59 -22.33
C LEU A 23 1.41 -9.11 -22.43
N LEU A 24 1.85 -9.76 -21.37
CA LEU A 24 1.80 -11.21 -21.29
C LEU A 24 0.33 -11.65 -21.43
N ASN A 25 0.05 -12.52 -22.38
CA ASN A 25 -1.28 -13.09 -22.54
C ASN A 25 -1.48 -14.19 -21.49
N ILE A 26 -1.73 -13.79 -20.26
CA ILE A 26 -2.10 -14.71 -19.16
C ILE A 26 -3.59 -14.98 -19.30
N VAL A 27 -3.95 -16.25 -19.44
CA VAL A 27 -5.35 -16.67 -19.52
C VAL A 27 -6.01 -16.40 -18.15
N PRO A 28 -7.02 -15.51 -18.05
CA PRO A 28 -7.60 -15.12 -16.77
C PRO A 28 -8.13 -16.27 -15.92
N GLU A 29 -8.62 -17.33 -16.57
CA GLU A 29 -9.16 -18.53 -15.90
C GLU A 29 -8.10 -19.32 -15.14
N THR A 30 -6.80 -19.07 -15.38
CA THR A 30 -5.71 -19.69 -14.61
C THR A 30 -5.40 -18.97 -13.31
N VAL A 31 -5.96 -17.77 -13.10
CA VAL A 31 -5.79 -16.96 -11.89
C VAL A 31 -7.13 -16.87 -11.17
N GLU A 32 -7.26 -17.54 -10.03
CA GLU A 32 -8.48 -17.52 -9.20
C GLU A 32 -8.65 -16.20 -8.46
N ALA A 33 -8.70 -15.07 -9.21
CA ALA A 33 -8.93 -13.74 -8.68
C ALA A 33 -9.87 -12.95 -9.61
N GLN A 34 -10.74 -12.14 -9.01
CA GLN A 34 -11.71 -11.33 -9.77
C GLN A 34 -11.06 -10.08 -10.41
N ALA A 35 -9.98 -9.61 -9.85
CA ALA A 35 -9.19 -8.50 -10.36
C ALA A 35 -7.74 -8.67 -9.92
N TRP A 36 -6.78 -8.46 -10.82
CA TRP A 36 -5.36 -8.52 -10.52
C TRP A 36 -4.53 -7.74 -11.54
N THR A 37 -3.32 -7.39 -11.16
CA THR A 37 -2.31 -6.82 -12.06
C THR A 37 -0.93 -7.33 -11.69
N VAL A 38 -0.09 -7.54 -12.70
CA VAL A 38 1.36 -7.76 -12.57
C VAL A 38 2.04 -6.49 -13.05
N PHE A 39 2.79 -5.87 -12.17
CA PHE A 39 3.33 -4.53 -12.35
C PHE A 39 4.83 -4.52 -12.08
N ASP A 40 5.62 -3.98 -13.00
CA ASP A 40 7.05 -3.76 -12.78
C ASP A 40 7.26 -2.47 -12.00
N SER A 41 7.75 -2.59 -10.77
CA SER A 41 7.91 -1.45 -9.86
C SER A 41 9.03 -0.48 -10.28
N GLN A 42 9.97 -0.89 -11.12
CA GLN A 42 11.05 -0.02 -11.57
C GLN A 42 10.66 0.81 -12.79
N SER A 43 10.07 0.16 -13.80
CA SER A 43 9.65 0.84 -15.03
C SER A 43 8.27 1.48 -14.95
N GLY A 44 7.42 1.06 -14.01
CA GLY A 44 6.01 1.44 -13.95
C GLY A 44 5.14 0.75 -15.00
N GLN A 45 5.65 -0.33 -15.61
CA GLN A 45 4.96 -1.01 -16.68
C GLN A 45 4.00 -2.08 -16.16
N VAL A 46 2.76 -2.08 -16.65
CA VAL A 46 1.83 -3.20 -16.49
C VAL A 46 2.28 -4.33 -17.41
N ILE A 47 2.62 -5.47 -16.83
CA ILE A 47 3.06 -6.68 -17.56
C ILE A 47 1.85 -7.53 -17.96
N ALA A 48 0.90 -7.67 -17.06
CA ALA A 48 -0.35 -8.40 -17.28
C ALA A 48 -1.41 -7.94 -16.28
N GLU A 49 -2.66 -8.02 -16.65
CA GLU A 49 -3.77 -7.60 -15.80
C GLU A 49 -5.10 -8.24 -16.17
N HIS A 50 -6.01 -8.25 -15.23
CA HIS A 50 -7.40 -8.63 -15.44
C HIS A 50 -8.30 -7.78 -14.54
N ASN A 51 -9.29 -7.10 -15.13
CA ASN A 51 -10.22 -6.23 -14.39
C ASN A 51 -9.52 -5.23 -13.44
N SER A 52 -8.29 -4.81 -13.77
CA SER A 52 -7.41 -4.06 -12.86
C SER A 52 -7.95 -2.69 -12.46
N HIS A 53 -8.87 -2.12 -13.24
CA HIS A 53 -9.54 -0.84 -13.03
C HIS A 53 -10.95 -0.98 -12.40
N VAL A 54 -11.37 -2.19 -12.04
CA VAL A 54 -12.66 -2.38 -11.36
C VAL A 54 -12.54 -1.98 -9.89
N GLN A 55 -13.36 -1.01 -9.46
CA GLN A 55 -13.41 -0.55 -8.07
C GLN A 55 -13.92 -1.65 -7.14
N ARG A 56 -13.17 -1.90 -6.08
CA ARG A 56 -13.46 -2.90 -5.05
C ARG A 56 -13.08 -2.38 -3.66
N ALA A 57 -13.65 -2.97 -2.63
CA ALA A 57 -13.23 -2.69 -1.27
C ALA A 57 -11.79 -3.17 -1.05
N PRO A 58 -10.83 -2.31 -0.67
CA PRO A 58 -9.42 -2.68 -0.53
C PRO A 58 -9.13 -3.44 0.76
N ALA A 59 -10.06 -3.50 1.69
CA ALA A 59 -9.85 -4.06 3.02
C ALA A 59 -8.56 -3.51 3.65
N SER A 60 -7.78 -4.37 4.33
CA SER A 60 -6.54 -3.96 5.00
C SER A 60 -5.38 -3.56 4.07
N LEU A 61 -5.52 -3.66 2.74
CA LEU A 61 -4.56 -3.04 1.82
C LEU A 61 -4.53 -1.51 1.99
N THR A 62 -5.61 -0.90 2.49
CA THR A 62 -5.68 0.50 2.94
C THR A 62 -4.51 0.89 3.84
N LYS A 63 -4.03 -0.03 4.69
CA LYS A 63 -2.92 0.24 5.63
C LYS A 63 -1.57 0.45 4.94
N MET A 64 -1.45 0.07 3.67
CA MET A 64 -0.29 0.43 2.85
C MET A 64 -0.18 1.96 2.71
N MET A 65 -1.30 2.67 2.51
CA MET A 65 -1.33 4.13 2.48
C MET A 65 -0.98 4.75 3.84
N VAL A 66 -1.43 4.15 4.94
CA VAL A 66 -1.06 4.61 6.30
C VAL A 66 0.44 4.49 6.51
N ALA A 67 1.02 3.34 6.17
CA ALA A 67 2.47 3.10 6.27
C ALA A 67 3.27 4.05 5.37
N TYR A 68 2.82 4.25 4.12
CA TYR A 68 3.46 5.16 3.18
C TYR A 68 3.54 6.58 3.73
N ILE A 69 2.42 7.12 4.22
CA ILE A 69 2.38 8.47 4.83
C ILE A 69 3.30 8.54 6.06
N ALA A 70 3.23 7.55 6.96
CA ALA A 70 4.07 7.53 8.16
C ALA A 70 5.57 7.50 7.81
N LEU A 71 5.97 6.69 6.84
CA LEU A 71 7.36 6.60 6.39
C LEU A 71 7.81 7.88 5.66
N LYS A 72 6.94 8.53 4.90
CA LYS A 72 7.22 9.87 4.33
C LYS A 72 7.46 10.91 5.43
N GLU A 73 6.65 10.93 6.49
CA GLU A 73 6.85 11.83 7.62
C GLU A 73 8.16 11.53 8.37
N ILE A 74 8.57 10.24 8.45
CA ILE A 74 9.86 9.83 9.00
C ILE A 74 11.00 10.33 8.11
N ASN A 75 10.93 10.13 6.81
CA ASN A 75 11.94 10.59 5.85
C ASN A 75 12.06 12.13 5.84
N ALA A 76 10.97 12.84 6.11
CA ALA A 76 10.93 14.29 6.24
C ALA A 76 11.40 14.81 7.63
N GLY A 77 11.75 13.92 8.56
CA GLY A 77 12.15 14.27 9.93
C GLY A 77 11.02 14.79 10.84
N LYS A 78 9.75 14.65 10.43
CA LYS A 78 8.57 15.09 11.19
C LYS A 78 8.03 14.03 12.15
N LEU A 79 8.42 12.78 11.94
CA LEU A 79 8.13 11.65 12.79
C LEU A 79 9.42 10.85 13.00
N ASN A 80 9.59 10.20 14.16
CA ASN A 80 10.76 9.38 14.41
C ASN A 80 10.33 7.96 14.80
N LYS A 81 10.99 6.93 14.27
CA LYS A 81 10.71 5.53 14.61
C LYS A 81 10.81 5.26 16.12
N SER A 82 11.76 5.90 16.79
CA SER A 82 11.95 5.78 18.25
C SER A 82 11.03 6.66 19.09
N GLU A 83 10.21 7.53 18.46
CA GLU A 83 9.24 8.35 19.19
C GLU A 83 8.24 7.48 19.93
N ILE A 84 8.06 7.76 21.23
CA ILE A 84 7.08 7.05 22.05
C ILE A 84 5.77 7.84 22.02
N LEU A 85 4.72 7.21 21.54
CA LEU A 85 3.37 7.74 21.53
C LEU A 85 2.59 7.20 22.73
N THR A 86 1.67 8.00 23.25
CA THR A 86 0.67 7.56 24.21
C THR A 86 -0.62 7.30 23.46
N ALA A 87 -1.13 6.06 23.52
CA ALA A 87 -2.38 5.70 22.88
C ALA A 87 -3.55 6.52 23.48
N THR A 88 -4.25 7.23 22.64
CA THR A 88 -5.38 8.10 23.02
C THR A 88 -6.70 7.29 23.06
N PRO A 89 -7.83 7.90 23.43
CA PRO A 89 -9.13 7.23 23.33
C PRO A 89 -9.47 6.70 21.92
N VAL A 90 -8.80 7.14 20.86
CA VAL A 90 -9.05 6.70 19.48
C VAL A 90 -8.92 5.17 19.32
N VAL A 91 -8.05 4.51 20.12
CA VAL A 91 -7.92 3.05 20.09
C VAL A 91 -9.19 2.31 20.50
N SER A 92 -10.06 2.95 21.28
CA SER A 92 -11.34 2.38 21.69
C SER A 92 -12.40 2.39 20.57
N THR A 93 -12.12 3.02 19.43
CA THR A 93 -13.00 2.96 18.25
C THR A 93 -12.84 1.65 17.47
N VAL A 94 -11.75 0.90 17.73
CA VAL A 94 -11.48 -0.40 17.11
C VAL A 94 -12.31 -1.47 17.81
N MET A 95 -13.08 -2.22 17.03
CA MET A 95 -13.97 -3.25 17.58
C MET A 95 -13.16 -4.48 18.01
N TRP A 96 -13.70 -5.22 18.98
CA TRP A 96 -13.02 -6.35 19.61
C TRP A 96 -12.67 -7.50 18.64
N ASP A 97 -13.42 -7.65 17.55
CA ASP A 97 -13.27 -8.67 16.51
C ASP A 97 -12.40 -8.23 15.33
N GLU A 98 -11.89 -6.99 15.36
CA GLU A 98 -10.95 -6.49 14.36
C GLU A 98 -9.50 -6.91 14.68
N SER A 99 -8.67 -6.93 13.64
CA SER A 99 -7.21 -7.13 13.81
C SER A 99 -6.61 -5.99 14.64
N GLN A 100 -5.98 -6.27 15.77
CA GLN A 100 -5.46 -5.25 16.68
C GLN A 100 -4.36 -5.77 17.60
N MET A 101 -3.50 -4.89 18.06
CA MET A 101 -2.47 -5.15 19.08
C MET A 101 -3.05 -5.18 20.49
N TYR A 102 -4.31 -4.78 20.66
CA TYR A 102 -5.01 -4.56 21.93
C TYR A 102 -4.40 -3.44 22.76
N LEU A 103 -4.08 -2.34 22.08
CA LEU A 103 -3.61 -1.12 22.73
C LEU A 103 -4.69 -0.55 23.67
N LYS A 104 -4.26 -0.16 24.87
CA LYS A 104 -5.13 0.49 25.84
C LYS A 104 -4.87 1.98 25.87
N GLN A 105 -5.90 2.77 26.10
CA GLN A 105 -5.72 4.19 26.35
C GLN A 105 -4.68 4.44 27.45
N GLY A 106 -3.75 5.35 27.21
CA GLY A 106 -2.64 5.68 28.09
C GLY A 106 -1.40 4.77 27.94
N GLU A 107 -1.49 3.70 27.14
CA GLU A 107 -0.35 2.82 26.88
C GLU A 107 0.69 3.53 26.01
N GLN A 108 1.98 3.33 26.34
CA GLN A 108 3.11 3.90 25.61
C GLN A 108 3.68 2.89 24.62
N ILE A 109 3.88 3.33 23.38
CA ILE A 109 4.35 2.49 22.29
C ILE A 109 5.18 3.31 21.31
N SER A 110 6.25 2.71 20.77
CA SER A 110 7.06 3.39 19.75
C SER A 110 6.37 3.38 18.38
N VAL A 111 6.69 4.39 17.56
CA VAL A 111 6.27 4.44 16.15
C VAL A 111 6.73 3.19 15.38
N ASP A 112 7.94 2.70 15.66
CA ASP A 112 8.46 1.47 15.07
C ASP A 112 7.58 0.24 15.37
N GLN A 113 7.17 0.08 16.63
CA GLN A 113 6.26 -1.00 17.03
C GLN A 113 4.87 -0.86 16.40
N LEU A 114 4.37 0.39 16.26
CA LEU A 114 3.11 0.65 15.56
C LEU A 114 3.20 0.26 14.08
N LEU A 115 4.28 0.61 13.39
CA LEU A 115 4.51 0.22 11.98
C LEU A 115 4.62 -1.31 11.84
N ALA A 116 5.33 -1.98 12.75
CA ALA A 116 5.40 -3.44 12.75
C ALA A 116 4.02 -4.07 12.97
N GLY A 117 3.26 -3.63 13.96
CA GLY A 117 1.89 -4.09 14.21
C GLY A 117 0.96 -3.84 13.03
N LEU A 118 1.03 -2.64 12.43
CA LEU A 118 0.26 -2.24 11.24
C LEU A 118 0.48 -3.19 10.06
N VAL A 119 1.73 -3.49 9.74
CA VAL A 119 2.10 -4.23 8.53
C VAL A 119 2.02 -5.74 8.75
N VAL A 120 2.62 -6.26 9.84
CA VAL A 120 2.77 -7.71 10.07
C VAL A 120 1.46 -8.35 10.45
N MET A 121 0.74 -7.78 11.42
CA MET A 121 -0.51 -8.36 11.94
C MET A 121 -1.76 -7.59 11.54
N SER A 122 -1.60 -6.55 10.73
CA SER A 122 -2.73 -5.76 10.21
C SER A 122 -3.51 -4.98 11.28
N ALA A 123 -2.84 -4.49 12.33
CA ALA A 123 -3.44 -3.87 13.50
C ALA A 123 -4.19 -2.56 13.18
N ASN A 124 -5.49 -2.51 13.48
CA ASN A 124 -6.34 -1.33 13.27
C ASN A 124 -6.06 -0.24 14.31
N ASP A 125 -5.79 -0.62 15.56
CA ASP A 125 -5.42 0.31 16.63
C ASP A 125 -4.07 1.01 16.34
N ALA A 126 -3.12 0.33 15.71
CA ALA A 126 -1.91 0.96 15.21
C ALA A 126 -2.21 1.96 14.09
N ALA A 127 -3.14 1.64 13.18
CA ALA A 127 -3.52 2.52 12.08
C ALA A 127 -4.13 3.83 12.59
N VAL A 128 -5.08 3.77 13.52
CA VAL A 128 -5.74 4.97 14.06
C VAL A 128 -4.79 5.80 14.94
N THR A 129 -3.88 5.15 15.69
CA THR A 129 -2.88 5.85 16.52
C THR A 129 -1.89 6.63 15.65
N LEU A 130 -1.36 6.02 14.58
CA LEU A 130 -0.50 6.71 13.62
C LEU A 130 -1.22 7.85 12.92
N ALA A 131 -2.47 7.62 12.49
CA ALA A 131 -3.29 8.61 11.82
C ALA A 131 -3.50 9.85 12.67
N GLU A 132 -3.88 9.67 13.94
CA GLU A 132 -4.08 10.79 14.88
C GLU A 132 -2.78 11.53 15.16
N ARG A 133 -1.65 10.81 15.39
CA ARG A 133 -0.33 11.45 15.60
C ARG A 133 0.10 12.31 14.40
N ILE A 134 -0.16 11.87 13.19
CA ILE A 134 0.31 12.53 11.96
C ILE A 134 -0.56 13.73 11.59
N SER A 135 -1.88 13.65 11.77
CA SER A 135 -2.82 14.65 11.27
C SER A 135 -3.72 15.28 12.34
N GLY A 136 -3.56 14.90 13.61
CA GLY A 136 -4.34 15.41 14.74
C GLY A 136 -5.67 14.67 14.95
N ASP A 137 -6.32 14.20 13.89
CA ASP A 137 -7.54 13.42 13.95
C ASP A 137 -7.71 12.52 12.71
N ILE A 138 -8.68 11.61 12.76
CA ILE A 138 -8.97 10.68 11.67
C ILE A 138 -9.49 11.38 10.40
N PRO A 139 -10.43 12.35 10.47
CA PRO A 139 -10.89 13.07 9.27
C PRO A 139 -9.76 13.76 8.50
N ASN A 140 -8.87 14.46 9.18
CA ASN A 140 -7.72 15.11 8.56
C ASN A 140 -6.75 14.11 7.96
N PHE A 141 -6.54 12.97 8.63
CA PHE A 141 -5.71 11.92 8.07
C PHE A 141 -6.31 11.29 6.81
N VAL A 142 -7.63 11.03 6.80
CA VAL A 142 -8.35 10.54 5.61
C VAL A 142 -8.24 11.53 4.45
N ALA A 143 -8.38 12.83 4.72
CA ALA A 143 -8.15 13.85 3.70
C ALA A 143 -6.71 13.76 3.14
N ARG A 144 -5.70 13.56 4.00
CA ARG A 144 -4.31 13.35 3.59
C ARG A 144 -4.14 12.06 2.78
N MET A 145 -4.78 10.94 3.15
CA MET A 145 -4.73 9.69 2.38
C MET A 145 -5.22 9.92 0.95
N ASN A 146 -6.34 10.62 0.76
CA ASN A 146 -6.90 10.93 -0.56
C ASN A 146 -6.03 11.91 -1.35
N GLN A 147 -5.37 12.86 -0.68
CA GLN A 147 -4.40 13.75 -1.30
C GLN A 147 -3.17 12.99 -1.83
N GLU A 148 -2.62 12.06 -1.03
CA GLU A 148 -1.50 11.22 -1.45
C GLU A 148 -1.91 10.25 -2.57
N ALA A 149 -3.10 9.64 -2.49
CA ALA A 149 -3.64 8.80 -3.57
C ALA A 149 -3.68 9.57 -4.90
N LYS A 150 -4.21 10.79 -4.88
CA LYS A 150 -4.22 11.65 -6.07
C LYS A 150 -2.81 11.99 -6.56
N ALA A 151 -1.87 12.27 -5.66
CA ALA A 151 -0.48 12.57 -6.01
C ALA A 151 0.24 11.38 -6.66
N LEU A 152 -0.11 10.15 -6.27
CA LEU A 152 0.41 8.91 -6.83
C LEU A 152 -0.30 8.49 -8.13
N GLY A 153 -1.31 9.24 -8.61
CA GLY A 153 -2.08 8.88 -9.80
C GLY A 153 -3.16 7.82 -9.55
N MET A 154 -3.48 7.49 -8.30
CA MET A 154 -4.54 6.56 -7.92
C MET A 154 -5.91 7.21 -8.11
N THR A 155 -6.31 7.40 -9.36
CA THR A 155 -7.50 8.20 -9.72
C THR A 155 -8.83 7.48 -9.49
N GLU A 156 -8.80 6.17 -9.28
CA GLU A 156 -9.96 5.32 -9.05
C GLU A 156 -10.01 4.83 -7.59
N THR A 157 -9.36 5.58 -6.67
CA THR A 157 -9.28 5.25 -5.25
C THR A 157 -9.90 6.36 -4.40
N HIS A 158 -10.68 5.95 -3.40
CA HIS A 158 -11.20 6.84 -2.37
C HIS A 158 -11.15 6.14 -1.02
N PHE A 159 -10.49 6.76 -0.05
CA PHE A 159 -10.38 6.28 1.32
C PHE A 159 -11.35 7.02 2.23
N GLN A 160 -11.97 6.29 3.17
CA GLN A 160 -12.86 6.85 4.21
C GLN A 160 -12.38 6.57 5.63
N ASN A 161 -11.44 5.64 5.81
CA ASN A 161 -10.85 5.32 7.11
C ASN A 161 -9.44 4.73 6.93
N PRO A 162 -8.57 4.77 7.97
CA PRO A 162 -7.22 4.25 7.89
C PRO A 162 -7.11 2.73 8.09
N ALA A 163 -8.16 2.08 8.56
CA ALA A 163 -8.16 0.66 8.92
C ALA A 163 -8.52 -0.27 7.77
N GLY A 164 -9.24 0.24 6.76
CA GLY A 164 -9.77 -0.56 5.65
C GLY A 164 -11.11 -1.23 5.99
N ILE A 165 -11.86 -0.66 6.93
CA ILE A 165 -13.23 -1.08 7.22
C ILE A 165 -14.08 -0.76 5.98
N THR A 166 -14.87 -1.72 5.55
CA THR A 166 -15.73 -1.57 4.38
C THR A 166 -16.80 -0.51 4.61
N MET A 167 -16.84 0.47 3.72
CA MET A 167 -17.83 1.54 3.67
C MET A 167 -18.22 1.78 2.21
N PRO A 168 -19.41 2.32 1.90
CA PRO A 168 -19.89 2.44 0.52
C PRO A 168 -18.93 3.17 -0.43
N GLU A 169 -18.29 4.24 0.07
CA GLU A 169 -17.37 5.08 -0.72
C GLU A 169 -15.88 4.77 -0.39
N HIS A 170 -15.58 3.60 0.21
CA HIS A 170 -14.21 3.16 0.50
C HIS A 170 -13.79 2.11 -0.51
N TYR A 171 -13.11 2.54 -1.58
CA TYR A 171 -12.76 1.68 -2.70
C TYR A 171 -11.38 1.99 -3.27
N SER A 172 -10.84 1.04 -3.99
CA SER A 172 -9.62 1.15 -4.80
C SER A 172 -9.68 0.15 -5.96
N THR A 173 -8.63 0.09 -6.76
CA THR A 173 -8.48 -0.86 -7.86
C THR A 173 -7.16 -1.62 -7.75
N ALA A 174 -7.02 -2.76 -8.43
CA ALA A 174 -5.76 -3.51 -8.43
C ALA A 174 -4.63 -2.67 -9.06
N HIS A 175 -4.92 -1.89 -10.08
CA HIS A 175 -3.99 -0.95 -10.70
C HIS A 175 -3.52 0.12 -9.71
N ASP A 176 -4.44 0.83 -9.05
CA ASP A 176 -4.09 1.89 -8.11
C ASP A 176 -3.29 1.36 -6.90
N LEU A 177 -3.64 0.17 -6.40
CA LEU A 177 -2.88 -0.47 -5.33
C LEU A 177 -1.48 -0.90 -5.77
N ALA A 178 -1.27 -1.21 -7.05
CA ALA A 178 0.07 -1.46 -7.61
C ALA A 178 0.90 -0.17 -7.67
N LEU A 179 0.30 0.99 -8.02
CA LEU A 179 0.96 2.30 -7.93
C LEU A 179 1.41 2.61 -6.51
N LEU A 180 0.56 2.35 -5.52
CA LEU A 180 0.92 2.51 -4.11
C LEU A 180 2.04 1.54 -3.71
N GLY A 181 2.00 0.30 -4.19
CA GLY A 181 3.06 -0.68 -3.99
C GLY A 181 4.39 -0.22 -4.57
N GLN A 182 4.38 0.35 -5.77
CA GLN A 182 5.55 0.96 -6.40
C GLN A 182 6.13 2.09 -5.55
N ALA A 183 5.28 3.00 -5.06
CA ALA A 183 5.71 4.11 -4.21
C ALA A 183 6.32 3.62 -2.89
N LEU A 184 5.73 2.60 -2.26
CA LEU A 184 6.27 1.98 -1.05
C LEU A 184 7.69 1.42 -1.27
N VAL A 185 7.92 0.76 -2.39
CA VAL A 185 9.22 0.15 -2.70
C VAL A 185 10.27 1.20 -3.09
N ASN A 186 9.89 2.21 -3.86
CA ASN A 186 10.84 3.16 -4.46
C ASN A 186 11.07 4.41 -3.60
N GLU A 187 10.03 4.93 -2.93
CA GLU A 187 10.11 6.18 -2.16
C GLU A 187 10.28 5.93 -0.65
N THR A 188 9.76 4.81 -0.15
CA THR A 188 9.81 4.45 1.27
C THR A 188 10.29 3.01 1.47
N PRO A 189 11.50 2.63 0.98
CA PRO A 189 11.99 1.24 0.97
C PRO A 189 12.09 0.61 2.36
N ASP A 190 12.14 1.41 3.41
CA ASP A 190 12.04 0.96 4.80
C ASP A 190 10.74 0.16 5.08
N TYR A 191 9.72 0.29 4.24
CA TYR A 191 8.51 -0.52 4.30
C TYR A 191 8.82 -2.02 4.22
N LEU A 192 9.78 -2.40 3.38
CA LEU A 192 10.18 -3.80 3.20
C LEU A 192 10.80 -4.41 4.48
N HIS A 193 11.34 -3.58 5.37
CA HIS A 193 11.80 -4.05 6.68
C HIS A 193 10.63 -4.65 7.50
N TYR A 194 9.44 -4.08 7.41
CA TYR A 194 8.25 -4.57 8.11
C TYR A 194 7.55 -5.68 7.33
N SER A 195 7.36 -5.52 6.02
CA SER A 195 6.56 -6.45 5.22
C SER A 195 7.19 -7.84 5.06
N LYS A 196 8.52 -7.96 5.19
CA LYS A 196 9.28 -9.23 5.21
C LYS A 196 9.22 -9.98 6.54
N GLN A 197 8.77 -9.36 7.61
CA GLN A 197 8.74 -10.01 8.93
C GLN A 197 7.71 -11.13 8.94
N GLN A 198 8.13 -12.32 9.36
CA GLN A 198 7.26 -13.49 9.48
C GLN A 198 6.44 -13.50 10.76
N SER A 199 6.81 -12.67 11.73
CA SER A 199 6.13 -12.55 13.01
C SER A 199 6.46 -11.23 13.70
N PHE A 200 5.63 -10.86 14.65
CA PHE A 200 5.78 -9.70 15.50
C PHE A 200 5.35 -10.07 16.94
N SER A 201 6.05 -9.58 17.93
CA SER A 201 5.69 -9.78 19.33
C SER A 201 5.47 -8.45 20.03
N TYR A 202 4.36 -8.33 20.73
CA TYR A 202 4.02 -7.16 21.52
C TYR A 202 3.30 -7.56 22.81
N ASN A 203 3.66 -6.97 23.95
CA ASN A 203 3.09 -7.29 25.26
C ASN A 203 3.01 -8.80 25.55
N GLN A 204 4.11 -9.53 25.31
CA GLN A 204 4.23 -10.98 25.48
C GLN A 204 3.28 -11.82 24.58
N ARG A 205 2.61 -11.18 23.64
CA ARG A 205 1.79 -11.86 22.62
C ARG A 205 2.57 -12.00 21.32
N PHE A 206 2.61 -13.21 20.81
CA PHE A 206 3.23 -13.54 19.54
C PHE A 206 2.19 -13.55 18.42
N HIS A 207 2.45 -12.82 17.37
CA HIS A 207 1.61 -12.73 16.18
C HIS A 207 2.39 -13.19 14.96
N ARG A 208 1.81 -14.08 14.18
CA ARG A 208 2.35 -14.45 12.87
C ARG A 208 1.93 -13.43 11.84
N ALA A 209 2.78 -13.24 10.82
CA ALA A 209 2.40 -12.44 9.67
C ALA A 209 1.16 -13.04 8.99
N THR A 210 0.29 -12.15 8.52
CA THR A 210 -0.91 -12.55 7.75
C THR A 210 -0.56 -13.08 6.36
N ASN A 211 0.61 -12.70 5.82
CA ASN A 211 1.12 -13.19 4.54
C ASN A 211 1.83 -14.53 4.72
N ILE A 212 1.15 -15.62 4.38
CA ILE A 212 1.70 -16.98 4.49
C ILE A 212 2.81 -17.26 3.47
N LEU A 213 2.84 -16.53 2.34
CA LEU A 213 3.84 -16.73 1.29
C LEU A 213 5.26 -16.42 1.76
N LEU A 214 5.42 -15.54 2.76
CA LEU A 214 6.73 -15.24 3.36
C LEU A 214 7.45 -16.47 3.93
N LYS A 215 6.72 -17.56 4.19
CA LYS A 215 7.31 -18.82 4.68
C LYS A 215 7.51 -19.85 3.57
N GLN A 216 6.76 -19.72 2.48
CA GLN A 216 6.72 -20.68 1.39
C GLN A 216 7.69 -20.33 0.27
N ASP A 217 7.91 -19.02 0.06
CA ASP A 217 8.74 -18.52 -1.02
C ASP A 217 9.69 -17.41 -0.52
N PRO A 218 11.01 -17.66 -0.51
CA PRO A 218 12.00 -16.68 -0.05
C PRO A 218 12.15 -15.46 -0.96
N THR A 219 11.57 -15.45 -2.15
CA THR A 219 11.57 -14.31 -3.08
C THR A 219 10.44 -13.31 -2.78
N VAL A 220 9.48 -13.67 -1.92
CA VAL A 220 8.37 -12.81 -1.54
C VAL A 220 8.79 -11.84 -0.44
N ASP A 221 8.66 -10.55 -0.72
CA ASP A 221 9.03 -9.44 0.17
C ASP A 221 7.82 -8.78 0.88
N GLY A 222 6.63 -9.21 0.60
CA GLY A 222 5.40 -8.63 1.16
C GLY A 222 4.28 -8.64 0.11
N LEU A 223 3.51 -7.54 -0.10
CA LEU A 223 3.58 -6.29 0.67
C LEU A 223 2.56 -6.33 1.83
N LYS A 224 1.30 -6.61 1.52
CA LYS A 224 0.19 -6.62 2.48
C LYS A 224 -0.92 -7.56 2.02
N THR A 225 -1.61 -8.17 2.96
CA THR A 225 -2.83 -8.94 2.73
C THR A 225 -4.05 -8.21 3.29
N GLY A 226 -5.23 -8.54 2.80
CA GLY A 226 -6.48 -7.98 3.29
C GLY A 226 -7.62 -8.98 3.20
N TYR A 227 -8.57 -8.85 4.11
CA TYR A 227 -9.83 -9.58 4.07
C TYR A 227 -10.93 -8.79 4.77
N THR A 228 -12.06 -8.66 4.11
CA THR A 228 -13.36 -8.40 4.72
C THR A 228 -14.40 -9.26 4.00
N LYS A 229 -15.56 -9.47 4.61
CA LYS A 229 -16.63 -10.23 3.96
C LYS A 229 -17.05 -9.64 2.60
N ALA A 230 -16.98 -8.32 2.45
CA ALA A 230 -17.33 -7.63 1.21
C ALA A 230 -16.19 -7.62 0.17
N ALA A 231 -14.94 -7.52 0.62
CA ALA A 231 -13.77 -7.48 -0.27
C ALA A 231 -13.37 -8.87 -0.80
N GLY A 232 -13.58 -9.91 0.00
CA GLY A 232 -12.91 -11.19 -0.22
C GLY A 232 -11.46 -11.15 0.25
N TYR A 233 -10.65 -12.07 -0.23
CA TYR A 233 -9.20 -12.11 0.01
C TYR A 233 -8.48 -11.17 -0.97
N ASN A 234 -7.51 -10.43 -0.44
CA ASN A 234 -6.59 -9.57 -1.17
C ASN A 234 -5.15 -9.91 -0.80
#